data_43536d0fddf99cb553cb5bc8e3de7728
#
_entry.id   43536d0fddf99cb553cb5bc8e3de7728
#
_cell.length_a   1.000
_cell.length_b   1.000
_cell.length_c   1.000
_cell.angle_alpha   90.00
_cell.angle_beta   90.00
_cell.angle_gamma   90.00
#
_symmetry.space_group_name_H-M   'P 1'
#
loop_
_entity.id
_entity.type
_entity.pdbx_description
1 polymer ?
#
loop_
_entity_poly.entity_id
_entity_poly.type
_entity_poly.pdbx_seq_one_letter_code
_entity_poly.pdbx_strand_id
1 'polypeptide(L)'
;IMGCVLPAGLGQAPARQALLAAGIPASAGATTINKVCGSGMKAVMLGADLIKAGSAEVVVAGGMESMTNAPHLLNGSRTGIRYGSAEMLDHMAWDGLTNPYDKQPMGGFGELCAAKYGFTREEQDAYAAESVRRAQTAQAEGKFKAEIVPVIVAGKKGDTAIDQDEQPGRCNIEKIPTLKPAFKKDGTITAAASSSINDGAAALVLASADTARTLGATPIARLVAHATHSQAPEWFTTAPVGAIQKVLDKAGWTVDSVDLFEVNEAFAVVAMAPMRELGLPHSKLNIHGGACALGHPIGASGARLIVTLLNALALTGGKRGVAALCIGGGEATAVAVERL
;
A
#
# COMPACT_ATOMS: atom_id res chain seq x y z
N ILE A 1 -1.84 -9.82 13.03
CA ILE A 1 -1.26 -10.23 11.73
C ILE A 1 -0.64 -9.01 11.09
N MET A 2 0.66 -9.04 10.78
CA MET A 2 1.33 -7.91 10.15
C MET A 2 2.01 -8.33 8.85
N GLY A 3 1.78 -7.56 7.79
CA GLY A 3 2.51 -7.65 6.54
C GLY A 3 3.93 -7.12 6.69
N CYS A 4 4.91 -7.83 6.15
CA CYS A 4 6.30 -7.39 6.04
C CYS A 4 6.94 -8.16 4.89
N VAL A 5 7.47 -7.46 3.91
CA VAL A 5 8.02 -8.05 2.67
C VAL A 5 9.52 -8.24 2.76
N LEU A 6 10.19 -7.31 3.43
CA LEU A 6 11.65 -7.24 3.53
C LEU A 6 12.15 -7.56 4.95
N PRO A 7 11.96 -8.82 5.43
CA PRO A 7 12.25 -9.17 6.81
C PRO A 7 13.72 -9.52 7.08
N ALA A 8 14.60 -9.52 6.07
CA ALA A 8 16.00 -9.89 6.28
C ALA A 8 16.67 -8.91 7.26
N GLY A 9 17.34 -9.48 8.27
CA GLY A 9 18.03 -8.70 9.31
C GLY A 9 17.12 -8.17 10.44
N LEU A 10 15.79 -8.31 10.35
CA LEU A 10 14.88 -7.84 11.41
C LEU A 10 14.77 -8.77 12.63
N GLY A 11 15.41 -9.92 12.59
CA GLY A 11 15.29 -10.96 13.61
C GLY A 11 14.05 -11.82 13.43
N GLN A 12 13.75 -12.66 14.43
CA GLN A 12 12.64 -13.61 14.35
C GLN A 12 11.28 -12.90 14.49
N ALA A 13 10.31 -13.31 13.66
CA ALA A 13 8.90 -12.98 13.80
C ALA A 13 8.63 -11.47 14.00
N PRO A 14 8.87 -10.60 13.00
CA PRO A 14 8.70 -9.15 13.15
C PRO A 14 7.35 -8.72 13.72
N ALA A 15 6.24 -9.38 13.32
CA ALA A 15 4.92 -9.10 13.89
C ALA A 15 4.86 -9.39 15.40
N ARG A 16 5.57 -10.41 15.87
CA ARG A 16 5.65 -10.72 17.31
C ARG A 16 6.42 -9.67 18.08
N GLN A 17 7.52 -9.18 17.50
CA GLN A 17 8.30 -8.09 18.08
C GLN A 17 7.43 -6.83 18.21
N ALA A 18 6.72 -6.45 17.13
CA ALA A 18 5.81 -5.30 17.14
C ALA A 18 4.68 -5.45 18.19
N LEU A 19 4.09 -6.65 18.30
CA LEU A 19 3.04 -6.95 19.29
C LEU A 19 3.53 -6.71 20.72
N LEU A 20 4.70 -7.23 21.07
CA LEU A 20 5.26 -7.10 22.42
C LEU A 20 5.69 -5.65 22.72
N ALA A 21 6.28 -4.97 21.75
CA ALA A 21 6.66 -3.55 21.87
C ALA A 21 5.43 -2.64 22.04
N ALA A 22 4.30 -3.00 21.44
CA ALA A 22 3.02 -2.29 21.60
C ALA A 22 2.33 -2.59 22.95
N GLY A 23 2.88 -3.43 23.81
CA GLY A 23 2.29 -3.79 25.10
C GLY A 23 1.10 -4.76 25.01
N ILE A 24 0.87 -5.39 23.86
CA ILE A 24 -0.15 -6.43 23.73
C ILE A 24 0.32 -7.66 24.54
N PRO A 25 -0.58 -8.33 25.30
CA PRO A 25 -0.19 -9.45 26.17
C PRO A 25 0.59 -10.55 25.45
N ALA A 26 1.58 -11.11 26.10
CA ALA A 26 2.40 -12.19 25.54
C ALA A 26 1.62 -13.48 25.24
N SER A 27 0.42 -13.62 25.78
CA SER A 27 -0.53 -14.70 25.47
C SER A 27 -1.18 -14.56 24.09
N ALA A 28 -1.18 -13.37 23.50
CA ALA A 28 -1.70 -13.16 22.14
C ALA A 28 -0.73 -13.75 21.09
N GLY A 29 -1.26 -14.46 20.11
CA GLY A 29 -0.50 -14.96 18.96
C GLY A 29 -0.13 -13.85 17.97
N ALA A 30 0.94 -14.02 17.20
CA ALA A 30 1.32 -13.09 16.17
C ALA A 30 1.82 -13.82 14.92
N THR A 31 1.45 -13.31 13.74
CA THR A 31 1.85 -13.87 12.45
C THR A 31 2.36 -12.76 11.53
N THR A 32 3.55 -12.97 10.97
CA THR A 32 4.07 -12.14 9.88
C THR A 32 3.70 -12.78 8.55
N ILE A 33 3.17 -12.00 7.61
CA ILE A 33 2.82 -12.50 6.28
C ILE A 33 3.53 -11.70 5.19
N ASN A 34 3.78 -12.33 4.06
CA ASN A 34 4.27 -11.69 2.85
C ASN A 34 3.35 -12.04 1.67
N LYS A 35 2.76 -11.03 1.08
CA LYS A 35 2.05 -11.03 -0.19
C LYS A 35 2.49 -9.81 -1.01
N VAL A 36 3.80 -9.55 -1.03
CA VAL A 36 4.40 -8.38 -1.68
C VAL A 36 3.61 -7.10 -1.29
N CYS A 37 3.31 -6.22 -2.24
CA CYS A 37 2.59 -4.95 -1.98
C CYS A 37 1.25 -5.13 -1.26
N GLY A 38 0.61 -6.29 -1.42
CA GLY A 38 -0.70 -6.61 -0.83
C GLY A 38 -0.66 -7.07 0.63
N SER A 39 0.51 -7.20 1.25
CA SER A 39 0.66 -7.83 2.58
C SER A 39 -0.22 -7.18 3.65
N GLY A 40 -0.21 -5.86 3.77
CA GLY A 40 -0.99 -5.15 4.78
C GLY A 40 -2.50 -5.32 4.60
N MET A 41 -3.02 -5.23 3.36
CA MET A 41 -4.44 -5.47 3.08
C MET A 41 -4.79 -6.95 3.28
N LYS A 42 -3.91 -7.87 2.88
CA LYS A 42 -4.13 -9.31 3.09
C LYS A 42 -4.17 -9.68 4.56
N ALA A 43 -3.39 -9.00 5.41
CA ALA A 43 -3.48 -9.16 6.86
C ALA A 43 -4.89 -8.81 7.38
N VAL A 44 -5.48 -7.70 6.90
CA VAL A 44 -6.85 -7.29 7.24
C VAL A 44 -7.87 -8.31 6.73
N MET A 45 -7.74 -8.79 5.49
CA MET A 45 -8.62 -9.81 4.92
C MET A 45 -8.59 -11.11 5.74
N LEU A 46 -7.38 -11.60 6.08
CA LEU A 46 -7.21 -12.81 6.90
C LEU A 46 -7.76 -12.61 8.33
N GLY A 47 -7.55 -11.43 8.92
CA GLY A 47 -8.12 -11.11 10.23
C GLY A 47 -9.65 -11.17 10.23
N ALA A 48 -10.28 -10.63 9.18
CA ALA A 48 -11.74 -10.72 9.02
C ALA A 48 -12.22 -12.17 8.83
N ASP A 49 -11.50 -12.98 8.06
CA ASP A 49 -11.83 -14.39 7.84
C ASP A 49 -11.67 -15.20 9.13
N LEU A 50 -10.65 -14.98 9.95
CA LEU A 50 -10.46 -15.63 11.25
C LEU A 50 -11.59 -15.29 12.23
N ILE A 51 -12.05 -14.04 12.25
CA ILE A 51 -13.18 -13.63 13.08
C ILE A 51 -14.47 -14.30 12.60
N LYS A 52 -14.74 -14.31 11.30
CA LYS A 52 -15.91 -14.99 10.72
C LYS A 52 -15.90 -16.50 10.97
N ALA A 53 -14.73 -17.12 10.98
CA ALA A 53 -14.55 -18.55 11.28
C ALA A 53 -14.65 -18.87 12.78
N GLY A 54 -14.73 -17.87 13.66
CA GLY A 54 -14.72 -18.06 15.11
C GLY A 54 -13.37 -18.45 15.70
N SER A 55 -12.28 -18.31 14.91
CA SER A 55 -10.92 -18.64 15.36
C SER A 55 -10.25 -17.50 16.14
N ALA A 56 -10.82 -16.30 16.08
CA ALA A 56 -10.36 -15.13 16.83
C ALA A 56 -11.55 -14.20 17.09
N GLU A 57 -11.53 -13.50 18.22
CA GLU A 57 -12.53 -12.49 18.57
C GLU A 57 -12.10 -11.07 18.22
N VAL A 58 -10.81 -10.78 18.42
CA VAL A 58 -10.18 -9.49 18.10
C VAL A 58 -8.88 -9.76 17.37
N VAL A 59 -8.65 -9.05 16.29
CA VAL A 59 -7.42 -9.12 15.49
C VAL A 59 -6.89 -7.72 15.23
N VAL A 60 -5.64 -7.47 15.62
CA VAL A 60 -4.88 -6.33 15.10
C VAL A 60 -4.24 -6.78 13.79
N ALA A 61 -4.60 -6.10 12.71
CA ALA A 61 -4.14 -6.43 11.37
C ALA A 61 -3.58 -5.20 10.66
N GLY A 62 -2.47 -5.37 9.98
CA GLY A 62 -1.84 -4.25 9.30
C GLY A 62 -0.58 -4.65 8.54
N GLY A 63 0.33 -3.73 8.41
CA GLY A 63 1.61 -3.97 7.79
C GLY A 63 2.65 -2.94 8.22
N MET A 64 3.89 -3.31 8.06
CA MET A 64 5.06 -2.50 8.37
C MET A 64 6.16 -2.81 7.37
N GLU A 65 6.94 -1.81 7.01
CA GLU A 65 8.10 -1.97 6.14
C GLU A 65 9.15 -0.92 6.45
N SER A 66 10.40 -1.34 6.52
CA SER A 66 11.53 -0.42 6.49
C SER A 66 12.36 -0.72 5.25
N MET A 67 12.08 -0.01 4.18
CA MET A 67 12.82 -0.14 2.93
C MET A 67 14.22 0.47 3.04
N THR A 68 14.36 1.51 3.87
CA THR A 68 15.65 2.16 4.16
C THR A 68 16.66 1.19 4.80
N ASN A 69 16.19 0.28 5.67
CA ASN A 69 17.05 -0.67 6.39
C ASN A 69 17.14 -2.04 5.72
N ALA A 70 16.60 -2.22 4.52
CA ALA A 70 16.73 -3.46 3.79
C ALA A 70 18.22 -3.74 3.49
N PRO A 71 18.78 -4.89 3.91
CA PRO A 71 20.21 -5.16 3.77
C PRO A 71 20.57 -5.64 2.37
N HIS A 72 21.87 -5.68 2.08
CA HIS A 72 22.39 -6.43 0.95
C HIS A 72 22.64 -7.89 1.37
N LEU A 73 22.35 -8.81 0.46
CA LEU A 73 22.41 -10.25 0.65
C LEU A 73 23.59 -10.85 -0.11
N LEU A 74 24.36 -11.69 0.56
CA LEU A 74 25.44 -12.46 -0.07
C LEU A 74 25.00 -13.92 -0.22
N ASN A 75 24.50 -14.26 -1.39
CA ASN A 75 24.08 -15.64 -1.71
C ASN A 75 25.28 -16.57 -1.80
N GLY A 76 25.08 -17.85 -1.41
CA GLY A 76 26.12 -18.87 -1.46
C GLY A 76 27.19 -18.76 -0.35
N SER A 77 27.16 -17.75 0.50
CA SER A 77 28.14 -17.54 1.58
C SER A 77 28.24 -18.71 2.55
N ARG A 78 27.14 -19.42 2.81
CA ARG A 78 27.09 -20.58 3.73
C ARG A 78 27.96 -21.76 3.26
N THR A 79 28.08 -21.96 1.95
CA THR A 79 28.92 -23.02 1.36
C THR A 79 30.34 -22.54 1.03
N GLY A 80 30.62 -21.27 1.29
CA GLY A 80 31.90 -20.60 1.04
C GLY A 80 32.04 -20.07 -0.40
N ILE A 81 32.76 -18.96 -0.50
CA ILE A 81 33.17 -18.35 -1.78
C ILE A 81 34.62 -18.74 -1.98
N ARG A 82 34.87 -19.64 -2.95
CA ARG A 82 36.20 -20.25 -3.12
C ARG A 82 37.15 -19.39 -3.97
N TYR A 83 36.70 -19.00 -5.18
CA TYR A 83 37.51 -18.26 -6.14
C TYR A 83 36.64 -17.37 -7.01
N GLY A 84 37.14 -16.17 -7.29
CA GLY A 84 36.42 -15.16 -8.08
C GLY A 84 35.59 -14.18 -7.24
N SER A 85 34.88 -13.28 -7.92
CA SER A 85 34.02 -12.29 -7.32
C SER A 85 32.69 -12.90 -6.85
N ALA A 86 32.10 -12.32 -5.81
CA ALA A 86 30.73 -12.60 -5.39
C ALA A 86 29.87 -11.34 -5.57
N GLU A 87 28.63 -11.54 -5.97
CA GLU A 87 27.63 -10.46 -6.11
C GLU A 87 26.87 -10.30 -4.79
N MET A 88 26.68 -9.06 -4.37
CA MET A 88 25.77 -8.70 -3.29
C MET A 88 24.46 -8.20 -3.90
N LEU A 89 23.34 -8.83 -3.52
CA LEU A 89 22.01 -8.47 -3.98
C LEU A 89 21.39 -7.48 -3.01
N ASP A 90 20.83 -6.38 -3.51
CA ASP A 90 19.98 -5.50 -2.73
C ASP A 90 18.65 -6.23 -2.43
N HIS A 91 18.39 -6.52 -1.16
CA HIS A 91 17.18 -7.23 -0.72
C HIS A 91 15.91 -6.50 -1.16
N MET A 92 15.88 -5.17 -1.06
CA MET A 92 14.74 -4.37 -1.49
C MET A 92 14.47 -4.51 -3.00
N ALA A 93 15.52 -4.36 -3.80
CA ALA A 93 15.39 -4.47 -5.25
C ALA A 93 15.03 -5.90 -5.67
N TRP A 94 15.73 -6.89 -5.12
CA TRP A 94 15.61 -8.29 -5.55
C TRP A 94 14.30 -8.95 -5.11
N ASP A 95 13.93 -8.82 -3.85
CA ASP A 95 12.77 -9.50 -3.28
C ASP A 95 11.49 -8.64 -3.34
N GLY A 96 11.62 -7.32 -3.50
CA GLY A 96 10.48 -6.41 -3.49
C GLY A 96 10.12 -5.79 -4.85
N LEU A 97 11.11 -5.47 -5.70
CA LEU A 97 10.92 -4.58 -6.84
C LEU A 97 11.38 -5.16 -8.19
N THR A 98 11.80 -6.44 -8.22
CA THR A 98 12.25 -7.12 -9.42
C THR A 98 11.36 -8.33 -9.73
N ASN A 99 10.96 -8.49 -10.99
CA ASN A 99 10.24 -9.67 -11.42
C ASN A 99 11.17 -10.89 -11.38
N PRO A 100 10.84 -11.96 -10.64
CA PRO A 100 11.73 -13.11 -10.50
C PRO A 100 11.91 -13.93 -11.79
N TYR A 101 11.00 -13.80 -12.75
CA TYR A 101 10.99 -14.62 -13.96
C TYR A 101 11.96 -14.10 -15.04
N ASP A 102 12.00 -12.78 -15.26
CA ASP A 102 12.78 -12.14 -16.31
C ASP A 102 13.77 -11.09 -15.80
N LYS A 103 13.81 -10.87 -14.48
CA LYS A 103 14.71 -9.94 -13.80
C LYS A 103 14.50 -8.47 -14.16
N GLN A 104 13.35 -8.14 -14.75
CA GLN A 104 13.01 -6.75 -15.04
C GLN A 104 12.52 -6.00 -13.79
N PRO A 105 12.84 -4.72 -13.66
CA PRO A 105 12.27 -3.89 -12.60
C PRO A 105 10.77 -3.69 -12.84
N MET A 106 10.00 -3.54 -11.75
CA MET A 106 8.54 -3.37 -11.81
C MET A 106 8.09 -2.23 -12.73
N GLY A 107 8.87 -1.16 -12.85
CA GLY A 107 8.55 -0.04 -13.74
C GLY A 107 8.52 -0.37 -15.23
N GLY A 108 9.22 -1.41 -15.67
CA GLY A 108 9.14 -1.91 -17.04
C GLY A 108 7.71 -2.39 -17.41
N PHE A 109 7.01 -2.98 -16.45
CA PHE A 109 5.61 -3.39 -16.62
C PHE A 109 4.63 -2.22 -16.57
N GLY A 110 5.00 -1.14 -15.88
CA GLY A 110 4.28 0.13 -15.98
C GLY A 110 4.27 0.68 -17.40
N GLU A 111 5.40 0.60 -18.12
CA GLU A 111 5.49 0.99 -19.53
C GLU A 111 4.61 0.11 -20.43
N LEU A 112 4.49 -1.20 -20.14
CA LEU A 112 3.56 -2.08 -20.85
C LEU A 112 2.10 -1.65 -20.64
N CYS A 113 1.75 -1.27 -19.43
CA CYS A 113 0.43 -0.73 -19.11
C CYS A 113 0.16 0.58 -19.86
N ALA A 114 1.11 1.50 -19.84
CA ALA A 114 1.02 2.76 -20.58
C ALA A 114 0.77 2.51 -22.07
N ALA A 115 1.54 1.61 -22.66
CA ALA A 115 1.39 1.24 -24.07
C ALA A 115 0.04 0.59 -24.36
N LYS A 116 -0.44 -0.33 -23.50
CA LYS A 116 -1.73 -1.02 -23.66
C LYS A 116 -2.91 -0.05 -23.75
N TYR A 117 -2.92 0.97 -22.89
CA TYR A 117 -4.04 1.93 -22.81
C TYR A 117 -3.80 3.20 -23.63
N GLY A 118 -2.62 3.36 -24.20
CA GLY A 118 -2.21 4.59 -24.89
C GLY A 118 -2.09 5.79 -23.94
N PHE A 119 -1.73 5.54 -22.67
CA PHE A 119 -1.50 6.63 -21.72
C PHE A 119 -0.24 7.40 -22.11
N THR A 120 -0.42 8.68 -22.43
CA THR A 120 0.72 9.53 -22.80
C THR A 120 1.56 9.92 -21.59
N ARG A 121 2.72 10.48 -21.84
CA ARG A 121 3.58 11.06 -20.80
C ARG A 121 2.86 12.18 -20.08
N GLU A 122 2.20 13.06 -20.82
CA GLU A 122 1.49 14.23 -20.31
C GLU A 122 0.32 13.82 -19.41
N GLU A 123 -0.44 12.78 -19.77
CA GLU A 123 -1.52 12.25 -18.95
C GLU A 123 -1.00 11.70 -17.62
N GLN A 124 0.12 10.98 -17.64
CA GLN A 124 0.75 10.42 -16.44
C GLN A 124 1.33 11.53 -15.54
N ASP A 125 1.98 12.53 -16.13
CA ASP A 125 2.50 13.69 -15.40
C ASP A 125 1.35 14.51 -14.77
N ALA A 126 0.24 14.71 -15.48
CA ALA A 126 -0.93 15.40 -14.96
C ALA A 126 -1.56 14.63 -13.78
N TYR A 127 -1.66 13.30 -13.88
CA TYR A 127 -2.14 12.47 -12.78
C TYR A 127 -1.22 12.58 -11.55
N ALA A 128 0.10 12.45 -11.75
CA ALA A 128 1.07 12.56 -10.67
C ALA A 128 1.06 13.95 -10.00
N ALA A 129 0.99 15.01 -10.82
CA ALA A 129 0.88 16.38 -10.32
C ALA A 129 -0.38 16.60 -9.47
N GLU A 130 -1.51 16.04 -9.88
CA GLU A 130 -2.75 16.09 -9.12
C GLU A 130 -2.64 15.30 -7.80
N SER A 131 -2.03 14.12 -7.81
CA SER A 131 -1.77 13.34 -6.58
C SER A 131 -0.92 14.15 -5.59
N VAL A 132 0.16 14.78 -6.05
CA VAL A 132 1.02 15.63 -5.22
C VAL A 132 0.24 16.83 -4.69
N ARG A 133 -0.52 17.54 -5.53
CA ARG A 133 -1.31 18.70 -5.13
C ARG A 133 -2.33 18.34 -4.05
N ARG A 134 -3.01 17.21 -4.21
CA ARG A 134 -3.99 16.71 -3.22
C ARG A 134 -3.32 16.38 -1.89
N ALA A 135 -2.17 15.70 -1.90
CA ALA A 135 -1.45 15.35 -0.70
C ALA A 135 -0.94 16.60 0.05
N GLN A 136 -0.36 17.57 -0.68
CA GLN A 136 0.09 18.84 -0.11
C GLN A 136 -1.07 19.61 0.51
N THR A 137 -2.22 19.69 -0.17
CA THR A 137 -3.43 20.35 0.34
C THR A 137 -3.97 19.64 1.57
N ALA A 138 -4.10 18.31 1.52
CA ALA A 138 -4.58 17.51 2.64
C ALA A 138 -3.68 17.65 3.87
N GLN A 139 -2.37 17.70 3.68
CA GLN A 139 -1.40 17.90 4.74
C GLN A 139 -1.51 19.31 5.34
N ALA A 140 -1.59 20.35 4.51
CA ALA A 140 -1.74 21.73 4.96
C ALA A 140 -3.05 21.96 5.72
N GLU A 141 -4.14 21.32 5.32
CA GLU A 141 -5.44 21.36 5.97
C GLU A 141 -5.56 20.41 7.17
N GLY A 142 -4.52 19.64 7.48
CA GLY A 142 -4.48 18.74 8.64
C GLY A 142 -5.39 17.52 8.50
N LYS A 143 -5.77 17.13 7.28
CA LYS A 143 -6.69 16.00 7.02
C LYS A 143 -6.14 14.66 7.46
N PHE A 144 -4.82 14.50 7.52
CA PHE A 144 -4.17 13.27 7.98
C PHE A 144 -4.02 13.16 9.51
N LYS A 145 -4.30 14.22 10.29
CA LYS A 145 -4.05 14.24 11.74
C LYS A 145 -4.77 13.13 12.51
N ALA A 146 -5.97 12.73 12.08
CA ALA A 146 -6.74 11.71 12.75
C ALA A 146 -6.24 10.28 12.50
N GLU A 147 -5.42 10.08 11.46
CA GLU A 147 -4.90 8.76 11.07
C GLU A 147 -3.43 8.58 11.37
N ILE A 148 -2.68 9.65 11.62
CA ILE A 148 -1.24 9.60 11.90
C ILE A 148 -0.98 9.49 13.41
N VAL A 149 -0.18 8.49 13.78
CA VAL A 149 0.42 8.38 15.10
C VAL A 149 1.85 8.91 15.01
N PRO A 150 2.23 9.96 15.75
CA PRO A 150 3.58 10.50 15.73
C PRO A 150 4.63 9.47 16.13
N VAL A 151 5.74 9.42 15.39
CA VAL A 151 6.91 8.60 15.72
C VAL A 151 7.97 9.46 16.38
N ILE A 152 8.37 9.09 17.58
CA ILE A 152 9.43 9.79 18.33
C ILE A 152 10.78 9.24 17.91
N VAL A 153 11.59 10.07 17.27
CA VAL A 153 12.96 9.74 16.88
C VAL A 153 13.92 10.35 17.89
N ALA A 154 14.62 9.49 18.62
CA ALA A 154 15.64 9.92 19.60
C ALA A 154 16.82 10.57 18.89
N GLY A 155 17.22 11.76 19.32
CA GLY A 155 18.30 12.53 18.74
C GLY A 155 19.32 13.00 19.78
N LYS A 156 20.57 13.24 19.35
CA LYS A 156 21.63 13.77 20.24
C LYS A 156 21.31 15.16 20.82
N LYS A 157 20.41 15.92 20.20
CA LYS A 157 19.99 17.26 20.61
C LYS A 157 18.57 17.30 21.20
N GLY A 158 17.99 16.15 21.50
CA GLY A 158 16.63 15.94 21.95
C GLY A 158 15.81 15.13 20.94
N ASP A 159 14.68 14.62 21.41
CA ASP A 159 13.78 13.81 20.62
C ASP A 159 12.99 14.67 19.63
N THR A 160 12.72 14.13 18.46
CA THR A 160 11.91 14.77 17.42
C THR A 160 10.68 13.94 17.12
N ALA A 161 9.50 14.54 17.21
CA ALA A 161 8.26 13.91 16.77
C ALA A 161 8.12 14.04 15.26
N ILE A 162 7.96 12.92 14.57
CA ILE A 162 7.65 12.88 13.14
C ILE A 162 6.15 12.58 13.03
N ASP A 163 5.37 13.57 12.64
CA ASP A 163 3.90 13.56 12.57
C ASP A 163 3.34 13.97 11.19
N GLN A 164 4.23 14.12 10.21
CA GLN A 164 3.90 14.46 8.83
C GLN A 164 4.77 13.66 7.86
N ASP A 165 4.15 13.24 6.74
CA ASP A 165 4.90 12.68 5.62
C ASP A 165 5.78 13.75 4.97
N GLU A 166 7.05 13.43 4.75
CA GLU A 166 8.02 14.38 4.19
C GLU A 166 7.96 14.48 2.66
N GLN A 167 7.50 13.41 1.99
CA GLN A 167 7.50 13.33 0.53
C GLN A 167 6.66 14.40 -0.16
N PRO A 168 5.42 14.70 0.26
CA PRO A 168 4.62 15.76 -0.38
C PRO A 168 5.36 17.11 -0.39
N GLY A 169 6.02 17.44 0.72
CA GLY A 169 6.79 18.68 0.84
C GLY A 169 8.05 18.75 -0.02
N ARG A 170 8.60 17.60 -0.43
CA ARG A 170 9.78 17.50 -1.32
C ARG A 170 9.41 17.54 -2.81
N CYS A 171 8.15 17.30 -3.16
CA CYS A 171 7.71 17.28 -4.54
C CYS A 171 7.50 18.70 -5.09
N ASN A 172 8.11 18.99 -6.24
CA ASN A 172 7.89 20.23 -6.97
C ASN A 172 7.10 19.93 -8.25
N ILE A 173 5.81 20.30 -8.25
CA ILE A 173 4.88 20.03 -9.35
C ILE A 173 5.36 20.63 -10.68
N GLU A 174 5.94 21.83 -10.68
CA GLU A 174 6.38 22.52 -11.89
C GLU A 174 7.55 21.80 -12.57
N LYS A 175 8.31 20.99 -11.83
CA LYS A 175 9.42 20.19 -12.37
C LYS A 175 8.98 18.87 -12.98
N ILE A 176 7.78 18.39 -12.73
CA ILE A 176 7.31 17.08 -13.19
C ILE A 176 7.48 16.92 -14.71
N PRO A 177 7.04 17.87 -15.57
CA PRO A 177 7.19 17.72 -17.02
C PRO A 177 8.64 17.66 -17.52
N THR A 178 9.60 18.11 -16.71
CA THR A 178 11.03 18.13 -17.08
C THR A 178 11.79 16.87 -16.68
N LEU A 179 11.15 15.95 -15.94
CA LEU A 179 11.78 14.73 -15.48
C LEU A 179 12.05 13.77 -16.65
N LYS A 180 13.17 13.06 -16.58
CA LYS A 180 13.48 12.01 -17.55
C LYS A 180 12.72 10.72 -17.22
N PRO A 181 12.42 9.88 -18.24
CA PRO A 181 11.91 8.53 -18.00
C PRO A 181 12.86 7.74 -17.08
N ALA A 182 12.30 6.96 -16.15
CA ALA A 182 13.07 6.30 -15.09
C ALA A 182 13.46 4.86 -15.44
N PHE A 183 12.67 4.15 -16.27
CA PHE A 183 12.81 2.70 -16.47
C PHE A 183 13.19 2.31 -17.89
N LYS A 184 12.92 3.16 -18.88
CA LYS A 184 13.22 2.92 -20.28
C LYS A 184 13.66 4.22 -20.93
N LYS A 185 14.71 4.19 -21.76
CA LYS A 185 15.28 5.40 -22.38
C LYS A 185 14.24 6.28 -23.08
N ASP A 186 13.34 5.66 -23.84
CA ASP A 186 12.25 6.33 -24.57
C ASP A 186 10.89 5.98 -23.94
N GLY A 187 10.86 5.82 -22.62
CA GLY A 187 9.66 5.51 -21.86
C GLY A 187 8.87 6.75 -21.48
N THR A 188 7.77 6.52 -20.80
CA THR A 188 6.84 7.56 -20.36
C THR A 188 6.77 7.72 -18.85
N ILE A 189 7.18 6.69 -18.09
CA ILE A 189 7.10 6.68 -16.62
C ILE A 189 8.31 7.38 -16.02
N THR A 190 8.03 8.41 -15.22
CA THR A 190 9.04 9.18 -14.48
C THR A 190 9.07 8.83 -13.00
N ALA A 191 10.04 9.37 -12.27
CA ALA A 191 10.06 9.27 -10.82
C ALA A 191 8.81 9.88 -10.16
N ALA A 192 8.20 10.93 -10.74
CA ALA A 192 6.98 11.52 -10.22
C ALA A 192 5.73 10.66 -10.51
N ALA A 193 5.70 9.94 -11.65
CA ALA A 193 4.64 9.00 -11.99
C ALA A 193 4.84 7.60 -11.37
N SER A 194 5.76 7.49 -10.42
CA SER A 194 6.10 6.30 -9.65
C SER A 194 6.03 6.59 -8.16
N SER A 195 5.67 5.58 -7.37
CA SER A 195 5.77 5.69 -5.91
C SER A 195 7.23 5.75 -5.46
N SER A 196 7.50 6.52 -4.42
CA SER A 196 8.82 6.56 -3.80
C SER A 196 9.03 5.38 -2.83
N ILE A 197 10.30 5.06 -2.62
CA ILE A 197 10.76 4.12 -1.59
C ILE A 197 10.59 4.79 -0.24
N ASN A 198 9.88 4.14 0.70
CA ASN A 198 9.54 4.72 1.99
C ASN A 198 9.51 3.66 3.10
N ASP A 199 9.73 4.12 4.31
CA ASP A 199 9.40 3.37 5.54
C ASP A 199 7.97 3.71 5.95
N GLY A 200 7.27 2.79 6.60
CA GLY A 200 5.94 3.06 7.11
C GLY A 200 5.28 1.86 7.76
N ALA A 201 4.26 2.16 8.57
CA ALA A 201 3.41 1.16 9.19
C ALA A 201 1.97 1.66 9.27
N ALA A 202 1.01 0.74 9.22
CA ALA A 202 -0.39 1.02 9.45
C ALA A 202 -1.07 -0.20 10.08
N ALA A 203 -2.04 0.03 10.96
CA ALA A 203 -2.76 -1.02 11.66
C ALA A 203 -4.24 -0.67 11.85
N LEU A 204 -5.07 -1.72 11.84
CA LEU A 204 -6.49 -1.66 12.13
C LEU A 204 -6.82 -2.71 13.19
N VAL A 205 -7.80 -2.41 14.03
CA VAL A 205 -8.37 -3.37 14.97
C VAL A 205 -9.69 -3.89 14.40
N LEU A 206 -9.80 -5.19 14.30
CA LEU A 206 -10.96 -5.89 13.78
C LEU A 206 -11.62 -6.70 14.90
N ALA A 207 -12.94 -6.69 14.96
CA ALA A 207 -13.71 -7.52 15.87
C ALA A 207 -15.08 -7.86 15.25
N SER A 208 -15.77 -8.87 15.77
CA SER A 208 -17.18 -9.04 15.46
C SER A 208 -18.02 -7.92 16.10
N ALA A 209 -19.22 -7.67 15.57
CA ALA A 209 -20.12 -6.67 16.15
C ALA A 209 -20.47 -6.98 17.63
N ASP A 210 -20.62 -8.26 17.97
CA ASP A 210 -20.93 -8.68 19.32
C ASP A 210 -19.74 -8.50 20.26
N THR A 211 -18.54 -8.86 19.82
CA THR A 211 -17.31 -8.63 20.58
C THR A 211 -17.07 -7.14 20.81
N ALA A 212 -17.23 -6.30 19.77
CA ALA A 212 -17.09 -4.85 19.90
C ALA A 212 -18.05 -4.28 20.94
N ARG A 213 -19.31 -4.72 20.93
CA ARG A 213 -20.33 -4.33 21.92
C ARG A 213 -19.94 -4.75 23.34
N THR A 214 -19.51 -6.00 23.52
CA THR A 214 -19.08 -6.54 24.83
C THR A 214 -17.88 -5.76 25.41
N LEU A 215 -16.97 -5.33 24.54
CA LEU A 215 -15.79 -4.54 24.94
C LEU A 215 -16.11 -3.04 25.10
N GLY A 216 -17.33 -2.58 24.85
CA GLY A 216 -17.69 -1.17 24.88
C GLY A 216 -17.01 -0.34 23.79
N ALA A 217 -16.51 -0.97 22.74
CA ALA A 217 -15.86 -0.28 21.62
C ALA A 217 -16.91 0.30 20.67
N THR A 218 -16.57 1.43 20.06
CA THR A 218 -17.40 2.06 19.01
C THR A 218 -16.80 1.75 17.65
N PRO A 219 -17.37 0.83 16.85
CA PRO A 219 -16.89 0.55 15.51
C PRO A 219 -17.06 1.77 14.61
N ILE A 220 -16.05 2.06 13.81
CA ILE A 220 -16.09 3.19 12.85
C ILE A 220 -16.58 2.75 11.46
N ALA A 221 -16.39 1.49 11.13
CA ALA A 221 -16.81 0.93 9.84
C ALA A 221 -17.00 -0.58 9.90
N ARG A 222 -17.70 -1.09 8.92
CA ARG A 222 -17.87 -2.53 8.63
C ARG A 222 -17.03 -2.91 7.41
N LEU A 223 -16.23 -3.97 7.49
CA LEU A 223 -15.64 -4.60 6.33
C LEU A 223 -16.73 -5.49 5.69
N VAL A 224 -17.23 -5.04 4.53
CA VAL A 224 -18.37 -5.66 3.83
C VAL A 224 -17.93 -6.88 3.03
N ALA A 225 -16.88 -6.70 2.23
CA ALA A 225 -16.36 -7.75 1.37
C ALA A 225 -14.86 -7.54 1.12
N HIS A 226 -14.20 -8.60 0.67
CA HIS A 226 -12.85 -8.53 0.14
C HIS A 226 -12.66 -9.50 -1.02
N ALA A 227 -11.70 -9.24 -1.89
CA ALA A 227 -11.39 -10.04 -3.05
C ALA A 227 -9.90 -10.07 -3.35
N THR A 228 -9.47 -11.14 -3.99
CA THR A 228 -8.16 -11.25 -4.67
C THR A 228 -8.41 -11.52 -6.15
N HIS A 229 -7.60 -10.91 -7.00
CA HIS A 229 -7.54 -11.20 -8.42
C HIS A 229 -6.12 -11.59 -8.80
N SER A 230 -5.99 -12.54 -9.71
CA SER A 230 -4.70 -13.00 -10.23
C SER A 230 -4.79 -13.11 -11.74
N GLN A 231 -3.71 -12.78 -12.44
CA GLN A 231 -3.55 -12.82 -13.89
C GLN A 231 -2.08 -13.01 -14.24
N ALA A 232 -1.70 -12.93 -15.51
CA ALA A 232 -0.32 -13.07 -15.92
C ALA A 232 0.60 -12.03 -15.26
N PRO A 233 1.80 -12.40 -14.77
CA PRO A 233 2.66 -11.55 -13.95
C PRO A 233 2.99 -10.19 -14.57
N GLU A 234 3.18 -10.12 -15.87
CA GLU A 234 3.49 -8.90 -16.60
C GLU A 234 2.35 -7.86 -16.58
N TRP A 235 1.14 -8.28 -16.23
CA TRP A 235 -0.04 -7.42 -16.16
C TRP A 235 -0.44 -7.04 -14.74
N PHE A 236 0.47 -7.18 -13.76
CA PHE A 236 0.14 -6.83 -12.37
C PHE A 236 -0.43 -5.40 -12.22
N THR A 237 -0.01 -4.47 -13.07
CA THR A 237 -0.44 -3.08 -13.08
C THR A 237 -1.94 -2.90 -13.35
N THR A 238 -2.56 -3.84 -14.07
CA THR A 238 -3.99 -3.82 -14.39
C THR A 238 -4.83 -4.71 -13.49
N ALA A 239 -4.20 -5.54 -12.65
CA ALA A 239 -4.89 -6.47 -11.75
C ALA A 239 -5.90 -5.82 -10.78
N PRO A 240 -5.71 -4.55 -10.33
CA PRO A 240 -6.71 -3.86 -9.51
C PRO A 240 -8.09 -3.76 -10.17
N VAL A 241 -8.18 -3.68 -11.50
CA VAL A 241 -9.46 -3.68 -12.24
C VAL A 241 -10.30 -4.90 -11.85
N GLY A 242 -9.70 -6.10 -11.99
CA GLY A 242 -10.41 -7.35 -11.67
C GLY A 242 -10.67 -7.52 -10.18
N ALA A 243 -9.80 -7.01 -9.30
CA ALA A 243 -10.02 -7.08 -7.85
C ALA A 243 -11.16 -6.15 -7.42
N ILE A 244 -11.23 -4.93 -7.96
CA ILE A 244 -12.31 -3.96 -7.71
C ILE A 244 -13.64 -4.54 -8.21
N GLN A 245 -13.70 -5.06 -9.43
CA GLN A 245 -14.91 -5.67 -9.95
C GLN A 245 -15.42 -6.79 -9.03
N LYS A 246 -14.53 -7.72 -8.65
CA LYS A 246 -14.88 -8.84 -7.76
C LYS A 246 -15.37 -8.39 -6.38
N VAL A 247 -14.78 -7.34 -5.81
CA VAL A 247 -15.21 -6.86 -4.49
C VAL A 247 -16.53 -6.12 -4.56
N LEU A 248 -16.79 -5.37 -5.65
CA LEU A 248 -18.07 -4.74 -5.92
C LEU A 248 -19.18 -5.79 -6.08
N ASP A 249 -18.94 -6.84 -6.88
CA ASP A 249 -19.89 -7.95 -7.06
C ASP A 249 -20.22 -8.63 -5.73
N LYS A 250 -19.20 -8.93 -4.90
CA LYS A 250 -19.39 -9.53 -3.57
C LYS A 250 -20.15 -8.63 -2.60
N ALA A 251 -19.96 -7.32 -2.70
CA ALA A 251 -20.64 -6.34 -1.86
C ALA A 251 -22.08 -6.04 -2.35
N GLY A 252 -22.43 -6.44 -3.57
CA GLY A 252 -23.65 -6.04 -4.24
C GLY A 252 -23.68 -4.54 -4.58
N TRP A 253 -22.52 -3.96 -4.87
CA TRP A 253 -22.37 -2.54 -5.17
C TRP A 253 -22.02 -2.28 -6.64
N THR A 254 -22.38 -1.09 -7.12
CA THR A 254 -21.94 -0.55 -8.40
C THR A 254 -20.90 0.55 -8.16
N VAL A 255 -20.12 0.90 -9.16
CA VAL A 255 -19.16 2.02 -9.10
C VAL A 255 -19.84 3.31 -8.63
N ASP A 256 -21.03 3.61 -9.14
CA ASP A 256 -21.78 4.83 -8.79
C ASP A 256 -22.21 4.85 -7.32
N SER A 257 -22.46 3.68 -6.72
CA SER A 257 -22.90 3.54 -5.33
C SER A 257 -21.75 3.66 -4.32
N VAL A 258 -20.51 3.74 -4.78
CA VAL A 258 -19.31 3.95 -3.95
C VAL A 258 -19.01 5.45 -3.87
N ASP A 259 -18.79 5.94 -2.66
CA ASP A 259 -18.48 7.34 -2.43
C ASP A 259 -17.01 7.65 -2.73
N LEU A 260 -16.08 6.80 -2.26
CA LEU A 260 -14.64 7.01 -2.43
C LEU A 260 -13.91 5.70 -2.79
N PHE A 261 -12.85 5.87 -3.58
CA PHE A 261 -11.90 4.83 -3.93
C PHE A 261 -10.49 5.22 -3.48
N GLU A 262 -9.74 4.26 -2.94
CA GLU A 262 -8.30 4.35 -2.71
C GLU A 262 -7.61 3.25 -3.52
N VAL A 263 -6.93 3.62 -4.59
CA VAL A 263 -6.16 2.68 -5.41
C VAL A 263 -4.69 3.03 -5.32
N ASN A 264 -3.85 2.08 -4.91
CA ASN A 264 -2.44 2.35 -4.73
C ASN A 264 -1.77 2.79 -6.03
N GLU A 265 -1.05 3.89 -5.96
CA GLU A 265 -0.31 4.46 -7.08
C GLU A 265 1.13 3.92 -7.09
N ALA A 266 1.31 2.58 -7.20
CA ALA A 266 2.65 2.04 -7.41
C ALA A 266 3.33 2.72 -8.62
N PHE A 267 2.52 2.99 -9.64
CA PHE A 267 2.73 3.90 -10.76
C PHE A 267 1.42 4.63 -11.03
N ALA A 268 1.45 5.83 -11.61
CA ALA A 268 0.24 6.56 -11.99
C ALA A 268 -0.69 5.70 -12.87
N VAL A 269 -0.15 4.95 -13.81
CA VAL A 269 -0.89 4.05 -14.71
C VAL A 269 -1.69 2.97 -14.00
N VAL A 270 -1.29 2.56 -12.77
CA VAL A 270 -2.01 1.56 -11.98
C VAL A 270 -3.37 2.09 -11.50
N ALA A 271 -3.45 3.35 -11.13
CA ALA A 271 -4.70 4.00 -10.76
C ALA A 271 -5.49 4.48 -11.99
N MET A 272 -4.80 4.86 -13.07
CA MET A 272 -5.42 5.25 -14.34
C MET A 272 -6.13 4.08 -15.04
N ALA A 273 -5.63 2.85 -14.91
CA ALA A 273 -6.25 1.68 -15.55
C ALA A 273 -7.70 1.43 -15.06
N PRO A 274 -8.03 1.35 -13.77
CA PRO A 274 -9.43 1.23 -13.32
C PRO A 274 -10.27 2.48 -13.61
N MET A 275 -9.69 3.68 -13.69
CA MET A 275 -10.42 4.85 -14.20
C MET A 275 -10.89 4.62 -15.64
N ARG A 276 -10.04 4.06 -16.49
CA ARG A 276 -10.35 3.79 -17.90
C ARG A 276 -11.32 2.61 -18.07
N GLU A 277 -11.10 1.51 -17.37
CA GLU A 277 -11.83 0.25 -17.55
C GLU A 277 -13.19 0.22 -16.83
N LEU A 278 -13.24 0.78 -15.62
CA LEU A 278 -14.43 0.74 -14.75
C LEU A 278 -15.14 2.10 -14.69
N GLY A 279 -14.60 3.12 -15.32
CA GLY A 279 -15.15 4.46 -15.26
C GLY A 279 -15.06 5.12 -13.90
N LEU A 280 -14.03 4.81 -13.09
CA LEU A 280 -13.87 5.43 -11.78
C LEU A 280 -13.66 6.93 -11.92
N PRO A 281 -14.54 7.77 -11.32
CA PRO A 281 -14.36 9.21 -11.38
C PRO A 281 -13.09 9.65 -10.63
N HIS A 282 -12.20 10.41 -11.26
CA HIS A 282 -11.00 10.93 -10.59
C HIS A 282 -11.33 11.78 -9.35
N SER A 283 -12.49 12.42 -9.33
CA SER A 283 -12.98 13.19 -8.18
C SER A 283 -13.31 12.34 -6.94
N LYS A 284 -13.50 11.02 -7.11
CA LYS A 284 -13.72 10.07 -6.01
C LYS A 284 -12.51 9.20 -5.71
N LEU A 285 -11.44 9.29 -6.50
CA LEU A 285 -10.26 8.45 -6.41
C LEU A 285 -9.11 9.19 -5.77
N ASN A 286 -8.52 8.62 -4.70
CA ASN A 286 -7.33 9.15 -4.01
C ASN A 286 -7.44 10.65 -3.72
N ILE A 287 -8.54 11.05 -3.08
CA ILE A 287 -8.89 12.47 -2.92
C ILE A 287 -7.92 13.28 -2.05
N HIS A 288 -7.10 12.60 -1.27
CA HIS A 288 -6.02 13.19 -0.47
C HIS A 288 -4.62 12.90 -1.05
N GLY A 289 -4.54 12.55 -2.35
CA GLY A 289 -3.32 12.07 -2.99
C GLY A 289 -3.04 10.60 -2.68
N GLY A 290 -2.12 10.00 -3.40
CA GLY A 290 -1.75 8.59 -3.25
C GLY A 290 -0.24 8.39 -3.24
N ALA A 291 0.21 7.19 -3.57
CA ALA A 291 1.61 6.78 -3.39
C ALA A 291 2.63 7.54 -4.26
N CYS A 292 2.22 8.15 -5.37
CA CYS A 292 3.08 9.07 -6.13
C CYS A 292 3.54 10.26 -5.28
N ALA A 293 2.73 10.67 -4.30
CA ALA A 293 3.01 11.77 -3.39
C ALA A 293 3.43 11.32 -2.00
N LEU A 294 2.82 10.23 -1.47
CA LEU A 294 2.97 9.75 -0.10
C LEU A 294 4.00 8.63 0.05
N GLY A 295 4.35 7.95 -1.05
CA GLY A 295 5.24 6.80 -1.05
C GLY A 295 4.54 5.46 -0.86
N HIS A 296 5.36 4.38 -0.97
CA HIS A 296 4.86 3.00 -1.00
C HIS A 296 5.71 2.05 -0.16
N PRO A 297 5.61 2.11 1.19
CA PRO A 297 6.18 1.08 2.05
C PRO A 297 5.44 -0.24 1.79
N ILE A 298 6.05 -1.12 0.97
CA ILE A 298 5.34 -2.22 0.27
C ILE A 298 4.51 -3.11 1.19
N GLY A 299 5.05 -3.53 2.34
CA GLY A 299 4.32 -4.37 3.30
C GLY A 299 3.20 -3.66 4.06
N ALA A 300 3.28 -2.32 4.19
CA ALA A 300 2.34 -1.51 4.96
C ALA A 300 1.20 -0.90 4.11
N SER A 301 1.47 -0.63 2.83
CA SER A 301 0.60 0.18 1.98
C SER A 301 -0.85 -0.29 1.92
N GLY A 302 -1.07 -1.61 1.87
CA GLY A 302 -2.43 -2.14 1.83
C GLY A 302 -3.29 -1.79 3.04
N ALA A 303 -2.70 -1.73 4.23
CA ALA A 303 -3.38 -1.28 5.44
C ALA A 303 -3.52 0.25 5.46
N ARG A 304 -2.48 1.00 5.04
CA ARG A 304 -2.52 2.46 4.93
C ARG A 304 -3.67 2.93 4.04
N LEU A 305 -3.90 2.31 2.89
CA LEU A 305 -5.02 2.63 2.01
C LEU A 305 -6.38 2.53 2.73
N ILE A 306 -6.58 1.49 3.54
CA ILE A 306 -7.83 1.31 4.29
C ILE A 306 -7.97 2.40 5.36
N VAL A 307 -6.90 2.71 6.08
CA VAL A 307 -6.89 3.78 7.11
C VAL A 307 -7.24 5.12 6.47
N THR A 308 -6.56 5.50 5.38
CA THR A 308 -6.81 6.75 4.66
C THR A 308 -8.23 6.81 4.10
N LEU A 309 -8.73 5.70 3.51
CA LEU A 309 -10.09 5.62 3.00
C LEU A 309 -11.13 5.87 4.09
N LEU A 310 -10.98 5.24 5.26
CA LEU A 310 -11.90 5.40 6.39
C LEU A 310 -11.91 6.85 6.91
N ASN A 311 -10.73 7.45 7.02
CA ASN A 311 -10.60 8.86 7.42
C ASN A 311 -11.22 9.80 6.36
N ALA A 312 -10.95 9.56 5.07
CA ALA A 312 -11.52 10.35 3.98
C ALA A 312 -13.06 10.26 3.94
N LEU A 313 -13.63 9.07 4.15
CA LEU A 313 -15.08 8.88 4.27
C LEU A 313 -15.65 9.68 5.46
N ALA A 314 -14.95 9.69 6.59
CA ALA A 314 -15.39 10.46 7.77
C ALA A 314 -15.39 11.98 7.50
N LEU A 315 -14.33 12.47 6.85
CA LEU A 315 -14.18 13.90 6.53
C LEU A 315 -15.19 14.39 5.48
N THR A 316 -15.58 13.54 4.54
CA THR A 316 -16.51 13.90 3.45
C THR A 316 -17.97 13.57 3.75
N GLY A 317 -18.26 12.86 4.86
CA GLY A 317 -19.59 12.34 5.13
C GLY A 317 -20.00 11.14 4.27
N GLY A 318 -19.05 10.59 3.49
CA GLY A 318 -19.25 9.40 2.68
C GLY A 318 -19.46 8.14 3.54
N LYS A 319 -20.06 7.11 2.96
CA LYS A 319 -20.34 5.86 3.64
C LYS A 319 -19.63 4.66 3.04
N ARG A 320 -19.63 4.51 1.72
CA ARG A 320 -19.09 3.34 1.01
C ARG A 320 -17.76 3.65 0.39
N GLY A 321 -16.79 2.81 0.69
CA GLY A 321 -15.46 2.95 0.13
C GLY A 321 -14.89 1.63 -0.36
N VAL A 322 -14.03 1.70 -1.38
CA VAL A 322 -13.29 0.56 -1.90
C VAL A 322 -11.81 0.92 -1.93
N ALA A 323 -10.97 0.09 -1.30
CA ALA A 323 -9.52 0.18 -1.41
C ALA A 323 -8.98 -1.00 -2.21
N ALA A 324 -8.02 -0.75 -3.10
CA ALA A 324 -7.38 -1.78 -3.91
C ALA A 324 -5.90 -1.47 -4.15
N LEU A 325 -5.10 -2.52 -4.37
CA LEU A 325 -3.72 -2.35 -4.81
C LEU A 325 -3.26 -3.52 -5.67
N CYS A 326 -2.36 -3.19 -6.59
CA CYS A 326 -1.62 -4.17 -7.39
C CYS A 326 -0.54 -4.87 -6.56
N ILE A 327 -0.15 -6.04 -6.99
CA ILE A 327 0.82 -6.90 -6.32
C ILE A 327 1.75 -7.48 -7.40
N GLY A 328 3.05 -7.36 -7.21
CA GLY A 328 4.03 -8.02 -8.08
C GLY A 328 3.73 -9.52 -8.20
N GLY A 329 3.90 -10.07 -9.40
CA GLY A 329 3.51 -11.44 -9.71
C GLY A 329 2.12 -11.58 -10.35
N GLY A 330 1.47 -10.46 -10.73
CA GLY A 330 0.22 -10.48 -11.49
C GLY A 330 -1.05 -10.51 -10.62
N GLU A 331 -0.97 -10.04 -9.39
CA GLU A 331 -2.10 -10.09 -8.47
C GLU A 331 -2.60 -8.72 -8.04
N ALA A 332 -3.75 -8.69 -7.39
CA ALA A 332 -4.31 -7.55 -6.68
C ALA A 332 -5.21 -8.00 -5.53
N THR A 333 -5.33 -7.16 -4.51
CA THR A 333 -6.36 -7.29 -3.48
C THR A 333 -7.26 -6.06 -3.46
N ALA A 334 -8.50 -6.25 -3.05
CA ALA A 334 -9.45 -5.17 -2.82
C ALA A 334 -10.32 -5.46 -1.60
N VAL A 335 -10.72 -4.40 -0.90
CA VAL A 335 -11.67 -4.45 0.21
C VAL A 335 -12.76 -3.41 0.01
N ALA A 336 -14.00 -3.76 0.40
CA ALA A 336 -15.14 -2.86 0.47
C ALA A 336 -15.47 -2.59 1.95
N VAL A 337 -15.54 -1.33 2.32
CA VAL A 337 -15.85 -0.89 3.68
C VAL A 337 -17.06 0.03 3.69
N GLU A 338 -17.86 -0.03 4.75
CA GLU A 338 -19.00 0.84 4.96
C GLU A 338 -18.87 1.52 6.33
N ARG A 339 -18.80 2.84 6.33
CA ARG A 339 -18.75 3.66 7.56
C ARG A 339 -20.10 3.55 8.29
N LEU A 340 -20.03 3.43 9.59
CA LEU A 340 -21.20 3.31 10.49
C LEU A 340 -21.67 4.68 10.99
#